data_0eadc75c006424ac11e55ffb33ed9d7f
#
_entry.id   0eadc75c006424ac11e55ffb33ed9d7f
#
_cell.length_a   1.000
_cell.length_b   1.000
_cell.length_c   1.000
_cell.angle_alpha   90.00
_cell.angle_beta   90.00
_cell.angle_gamma   90.00
#
_symmetry.space_group_name_H-M   'P 1'
#
loop_
_entity.id
_entity.type
_entity.pdbx_description
1 polymer ?
#
loop_
_entity_poly.entity_id
_entity_poly.type
_entity_poly.pdbx_seq_one_letter_code
_entity_poly.pdbx_strand_id
1 'polypeptide(L)'
;MKRSIVLILLILNLSIAYAQKPRARDLGVPFNGSTGVFNAITDVKGVEVGYSTIISGTGENIVGKGPVRTGVTAIFPRGKDQKFSPVFANWYSLNGNGEMTGTTWVTESGFLETPIMITNTNSVGVVRDAVLKWYVDTDWYMAEDWWYTYPVVGETYDGFLNDIYGFHIKEEHVLEAIDNATSGKIAEGNVGGGTGMMCLGFKGGTGTSSRIVKVKDSSYTVGTLVQANFGRKPSLTIAGVPVGRELMDTLNNELKLPPQSYRKEGDGSIIVVVATDAPLLPHQLKRIAQRVPLGIGNTGGYASNGSGDIFIAFSTANPDAFQRYDFSEVEMLPNDLIDPLFEATVQSVEEAIINAMIAAETMEGINGNKSYALPHGLLVELLKKYNRLKE
;
A
#
# COMPACT_ATOMS: atom_id res chain seq x y z
N MET A 1 -8.09 59.28 34.64
CA MET A 1 -8.53 57.91 34.70
C MET A 1 -8.64 57.37 33.25
N LYS A 2 -7.61 56.67 32.77
CA LYS A 2 -7.58 56.02 31.43
C LYS A 2 -7.96 54.55 31.61
N ARG A 3 -9.11 54.15 31.06
CA ARG A 3 -9.53 52.75 31.02
C ARG A 3 -8.83 52.05 29.84
N SER A 4 -7.94 51.14 30.11
CA SER A 4 -7.36 50.27 29.11
C SER A 4 -8.32 49.10 28.85
N ILE A 5 -8.79 49.01 27.62
CA ILE A 5 -9.60 47.89 27.12
C ILE A 5 -8.59 46.84 26.63
N VAL A 6 -8.50 45.70 27.33
CA VAL A 6 -7.74 44.53 26.89
C VAL A 6 -8.64 43.73 25.96
N LEU A 7 -8.31 43.73 24.68
CA LEU A 7 -8.97 42.93 23.67
C LEU A 7 -8.35 41.50 23.69
N ILE A 8 -9.08 40.55 24.25
CA ILE A 8 -8.68 39.13 24.21
C ILE A 8 -9.09 38.58 22.85
N LEU A 9 -8.13 38.40 21.94
CA LEU A 9 -8.31 37.64 20.71
C LEU A 9 -8.36 36.15 21.05
N LEU A 10 -9.57 35.58 21.06
CA LEU A 10 -9.79 34.13 21.00
C LEU A 10 -9.40 33.62 19.60
N ILE A 11 -8.23 33.04 19.47
CA ILE A 11 -7.86 32.28 18.25
C ILE A 11 -8.62 30.96 18.34
N LEU A 12 -9.75 30.87 17.64
CA LEU A 12 -10.42 29.59 17.36
C LEU A 12 -9.50 28.80 16.41
N ASN A 13 -8.76 27.83 16.92
CA ASN A 13 -8.18 26.79 16.11
C ASN A 13 -9.35 25.93 15.59
N LEU A 14 -9.87 26.24 14.42
CA LEU A 14 -10.68 25.33 13.62
C LEU A 14 -9.75 24.20 13.15
N SER A 15 -9.65 23.15 13.94
CA SER A 15 -9.19 21.86 13.44
C SER A 15 -10.21 21.42 12.39
N ILE A 16 -9.87 21.54 11.10
CA ILE A 16 -10.62 20.90 10.03
C ILE A 16 -10.45 19.41 10.29
N ALA A 17 -11.40 18.83 11.00
CA ALA A 17 -11.55 17.40 11.07
C ALA A 17 -11.89 16.92 9.65
N TYR A 18 -10.90 16.49 8.89
CA TYR A 18 -11.16 15.72 7.69
C TYR A 18 -12.01 14.51 8.14
N ALA A 19 -13.27 14.49 7.71
CA ALA A 19 -14.12 13.35 7.97
C ALA A 19 -13.40 12.12 7.45
N GLN A 20 -13.03 11.21 8.35
CA GLN A 20 -12.31 9.99 8.01
C GLN A 20 -13.17 9.23 7.00
N LYS A 21 -12.60 8.87 5.85
CA LYS A 21 -13.27 8.03 4.86
C LYS A 21 -13.64 6.69 5.53
N PRO A 22 -14.82 6.13 5.23
CA PRO A 22 -15.21 4.86 5.79
C PRO A 22 -14.24 3.76 5.34
N ARG A 23 -14.03 2.79 6.19
CA ARG A 23 -13.32 1.54 5.88
C ARG A 23 -14.31 0.40 5.74
N ALA A 24 -13.86 -0.72 5.24
CA ALA A 24 -14.75 -1.85 4.96
C ALA A 24 -15.48 -2.37 6.22
N ARG A 25 -14.81 -2.38 7.38
CA ARG A 25 -15.45 -2.74 8.67
C ARG A 25 -16.51 -1.74 9.10
N ASP A 26 -16.35 -0.46 8.80
CA ASP A 26 -17.34 0.59 9.12
C ASP A 26 -18.64 0.42 8.32
N LEU A 27 -18.54 -0.25 7.16
CA LEU A 27 -19.68 -0.63 6.33
C LEU A 27 -20.28 -2.01 6.72
N GLY A 28 -19.78 -2.66 7.77
CA GLY A 28 -20.24 -3.96 8.23
C GLY A 28 -19.68 -5.14 7.41
N VAL A 29 -18.64 -4.95 6.57
CA VAL A 29 -17.98 -6.08 5.88
C VAL A 29 -17.30 -6.97 6.91
N PRO A 30 -17.63 -8.28 6.98
CA PRO A 30 -17.02 -9.18 7.94
C PRO A 30 -15.62 -9.60 7.51
N PHE A 31 -14.67 -9.48 8.42
CA PHE A 31 -13.33 -10.02 8.28
C PHE A 31 -12.93 -10.82 9.51
N ASN A 32 -12.18 -11.88 9.31
CA ASN A 32 -11.61 -12.67 10.38
C ASN A 32 -10.39 -12.00 11.02
N GLY A 33 -10.08 -12.45 12.24
CA GLY A 33 -8.93 -11.99 13.02
C GLY A 33 -9.15 -10.65 13.74
N SER A 34 -8.35 -10.44 14.79
CA SER A 34 -8.33 -9.20 15.58
C SER A 34 -7.36 -8.22 14.97
N THR A 35 -7.74 -6.96 14.86
CA THR A 35 -6.89 -5.90 14.30
C THR A 35 -6.05 -5.26 15.40
N GLY A 36 -4.95 -4.61 15.01
CA GLY A 36 -4.29 -3.61 15.85
C GLY A 36 -5.14 -2.34 16.00
N VAL A 37 -4.60 -1.36 16.73
CA VAL A 37 -5.32 -0.12 17.09
C VAL A 37 -5.73 0.71 15.86
N PHE A 38 -4.86 0.75 14.86
CA PHE A 38 -5.09 1.53 13.63
C PHE A 38 -5.63 0.66 12.49
N ASN A 39 -5.59 -0.66 12.67
CA ASN A 39 -5.85 -1.63 11.61
C ASN A 39 -5.03 -1.30 10.33
N ALA A 40 -3.75 -1.03 10.50
CA ALA A 40 -2.83 -0.55 9.47
C ALA A 40 -1.46 -1.21 9.59
N ILE A 41 -0.64 -1.14 8.53
CA ILE A 41 0.75 -1.63 8.57
C ILE A 41 1.55 -0.97 9.70
N THR A 42 1.20 0.25 10.07
CA THR A 42 1.80 1.03 11.15
C THR A 42 1.45 0.54 12.57
N ASP A 43 0.60 -0.47 12.71
CA ASP A 43 0.45 -1.19 13.98
C ASP A 43 1.70 -2.04 14.31
N VAL A 44 2.52 -2.38 13.32
CA VAL A 44 3.84 -2.95 13.54
C VAL A 44 4.76 -1.84 14.03
N LYS A 45 5.25 -2.00 15.25
CA LYS A 45 6.03 -0.96 15.94
C LYS A 45 7.25 -0.54 15.12
N GLY A 46 7.39 0.77 14.94
CA GLY A 46 8.47 1.41 14.20
C GLY A 46 8.15 1.66 12.72
N VAL A 47 7.12 1.01 12.17
CA VAL A 47 6.75 1.25 10.78
C VAL A 47 6.11 2.62 10.61
N GLU A 48 6.62 3.38 9.63
CA GLU A 48 6.09 4.67 9.21
C GLU A 48 5.78 4.66 7.72
N VAL A 49 4.73 5.41 7.32
CA VAL A 49 4.29 5.54 5.94
C VAL A 49 4.07 7.00 5.60
N GLY A 50 4.57 7.43 4.44
CA GLY A 50 4.38 8.77 3.92
C GLY A 50 4.00 8.79 2.46
N TYR A 51 3.43 9.89 2.02
CA TYR A 51 2.89 10.06 0.68
C TYR A 51 3.26 11.41 0.08
N SER A 52 3.52 11.39 -1.24
CA SER A 52 3.38 12.54 -2.12
C SER A 52 2.31 12.22 -3.16
N THR A 53 1.33 13.10 -3.35
CA THR A 53 0.16 12.87 -4.21
C THR A 53 0.02 14.01 -5.21
N ILE A 54 0.02 13.69 -6.51
CA ILE A 54 -0.10 14.69 -7.58
C ILE A 54 -1.42 14.50 -8.31
N ILE A 55 -2.33 15.48 -8.15
CA ILE A 55 -3.61 15.55 -8.86
C ILE A 55 -3.71 16.94 -9.49
N SER A 56 -3.53 17.03 -10.81
CA SER A 56 -3.57 18.32 -11.53
C SER A 56 -4.07 18.17 -12.95
N GLY A 57 -4.62 19.25 -13.50
CA GLY A 57 -5.10 19.33 -14.86
C GLY A 57 -6.38 18.53 -15.13
N THR A 58 -7.02 18.80 -16.27
CA THR A 58 -8.23 18.13 -16.79
C THR A 58 -8.19 18.16 -18.32
N GLY A 59 -8.98 17.31 -18.99
CA GLY A 59 -9.17 17.32 -20.43
C GLY A 59 -8.25 16.37 -21.19
N GLU A 60 -7.83 16.78 -22.39
CA GLU A 60 -7.01 15.96 -23.29
C GLU A 60 -5.62 15.71 -22.72
N ASN A 61 -5.08 14.54 -23.05
CA ASN A 61 -3.70 14.18 -22.68
C ASN A 61 -2.69 14.99 -23.52
N ILE A 62 -1.92 15.85 -22.87
CA ILE A 62 -0.79 16.53 -23.47
C ILE A 62 0.46 16.08 -22.72
N VAL A 63 1.30 15.26 -23.37
CA VAL A 63 2.51 14.69 -22.75
C VAL A 63 3.38 15.78 -22.16
N GLY A 64 3.73 15.63 -20.89
CA GLY A 64 4.49 16.61 -20.11
C GLY A 64 3.65 17.73 -19.48
N LYS A 65 2.33 17.79 -19.74
CA LYS A 65 1.42 18.78 -19.14
C LYS A 65 0.29 18.13 -18.32
N GLY A 66 -0.06 16.89 -18.62
CA GLY A 66 -1.10 16.16 -17.92
C GLY A 66 -2.40 16.00 -18.72
N PRO A 67 -3.52 15.63 -18.07
CA PRO A 67 -3.78 15.54 -16.62
C PRO A 67 -2.86 14.57 -15.86
N VAL A 68 -2.51 14.92 -14.62
CA VAL A 68 -1.63 14.13 -13.74
C VAL A 68 -2.44 13.47 -12.63
N ARG A 69 -2.28 12.16 -12.46
CA ARG A 69 -2.94 11.34 -11.41
C ARG A 69 -1.96 10.28 -10.92
N THR A 70 -0.97 10.69 -10.14
CA THR A 70 0.14 9.83 -9.73
C THR A 70 0.68 10.22 -8.34
N GLY A 71 1.72 9.55 -7.88
CA GLY A 71 2.37 9.88 -6.61
C GLY A 71 3.44 8.88 -6.20
N VAL A 72 3.93 9.06 -4.99
CA VAL A 72 4.94 8.22 -4.35
C VAL A 72 4.48 7.85 -2.94
N THR A 73 4.65 6.58 -2.57
CA THR A 73 4.47 6.07 -1.21
C THR A 73 5.84 5.66 -0.66
N ALA A 74 6.18 6.11 0.54
CA ALA A 74 7.37 5.70 1.28
C ALA A 74 6.98 4.87 2.49
N ILE A 75 7.66 3.73 2.73
CA ILE A 75 7.43 2.83 3.88
C ILE A 75 8.76 2.59 4.56
N PHE A 76 8.88 3.04 5.80
CA PHE A 76 10.07 2.85 6.63
C PHE A 76 9.85 1.70 7.61
N PRO A 77 10.69 0.66 7.60
CA PRO A 77 10.55 -0.47 8.53
C PRO A 77 10.75 -0.09 10.00
N ARG A 78 11.61 0.88 10.28
CA ARG A 78 11.95 1.31 11.65
C ARG A 78 11.93 2.83 11.84
N GLY A 79 11.09 3.52 11.07
CA GLY A 79 10.98 4.98 11.12
C GLY A 79 12.08 5.71 10.35
N LYS A 80 11.75 6.91 9.90
CA LYS A 80 12.67 7.73 9.06
C LYS A 80 13.84 8.32 9.84
N ASP A 81 13.71 8.42 11.18
CA ASP A 81 14.76 8.97 12.04
C ASP A 81 15.80 7.92 12.46
N GLN A 82 15.54 6.64 12.19
CA GLN A 82 16.49 5.57 12.45
C GLN A 82 17.56 5.56 11.34
N LYS A 83 18.77 6.01 11.69
CA LYS A 83 19.92 5.87 10.81
C LYS A 83 20.10 4.39 10.48
N PHE A 84 20.67 4.06 9.36
CA PHE A 84 20.89 2.73 8.82
C PHE A 84 20.57 1.56 9.78
N SER A 85 19.35 1.07 9.72
CA SER A 85 18.82 0.00 10.57
C SER A 85 18.15 -1.09 9.73
N PRO A 86 18.94 -1.91 9.00
CA PRO A 86 18.43 -2.97 8.16
C PRO A 86 17.53 -3.95 8.90
N VAL A 87 16.56 -4.50 8.20
CA VAL A 87 15.64 -5.52 8.73
C VAL A 87 15.72 -6.78 7.90
N PHE A 88 15.51 -7.95 8.50
CA PHE A 88 15.33 -9.17 7.72
C PHE A 88 14.15 -9.03 6.78
N ALA A 89 14.36 -9.41 5.53
CA ALA A 89 13.33 -9.36 4.49
C ALA A 89 13.48 -10.48 3.47
N ASN A 90 12.41 -10.73 2.74
CA ASN A 90 12.42 -11.48 1.50
C ASN A 90 11.19 -11.12 0.67
N TRP A 91 11.19 -11.52 -0.58
CA TRP A 91 10.16 -11.17 -1.55
C TRP A 91 9.69 -12.37 -2.36
N TYR A 92 8.58 -12.20 -3.07
CA TYR A 92 8.03 -13.19 -3.97
C TYR A 92 7.32 -12.51 -5.16
N SER A 93 7.63 -12.95 -6.37
CA SER A 93 6.89 -12.59 -7.59
C SER A 93 5.93 -13.71 -7.94
N LEU A 94 4.64 -13.45 -7.90
CA LEU A 94 3.61 -14.36 -8.39
C LEU A 94 3.52 -14.27 -9.91
N ASN A 95 3.65 -13.04 -10.44
CA ASN A 95 3.51 -12.71 -11.83
C ASN A 95 4.43 -11.53 -12.18
N GLY A 96 5.22 -11.66 -13.23
CA GLY A 96 6.41 -10.86 -13.47
C GLY A 96 6.26 -9.70 -14.45
N ASN A 97 5.03 -9.33 -14.87
CA ASN A 97 4.85 -8.13 -15.72
C ASN A 97 4.83 -6.85 -14.87
N GLY A 98 5.93 -6.61 -14.15
CA GLY A 98 6.13 -5.50 -13.24
C GLY A 98 7.56 -5.44 -12.72
N GLU A 99 7.89 -4.42 -11.95
CA GLU A 99 9.22 -4.23 -11.41
C GLU A 99 9.20 -3.97 -9.89
N MET A 100 10.20 -4.55 -9.21
CA MET A 100 10.62 -4.16 -7.87
C MET A 100 12.14 -4.21 -7.82
N THR A 101 12.78 -3.05 -7.74
CA THR A 101 14.24 -2.94 -7.70
C THR A 101 14.80 -3.45 -6.38
N GLY A 102 16.12 -3.70 -6.31
CA GLY A 102 16.81 -4.09 -5.09
C GLY A 102 16.57 -5.52 -4.60
N THR A 103 15.61 -6.24 -5.18
CA THR A 103 15.19 -7.57 -4.74
C THR A 103 16.27 -8.65 -4.85
N THR A 104 17.20 -8.51 -5.81
CA THR A 104 18.35 -9.41 -5.94
C THR A 104 19.22 -9.35 -4.68
N TRP A 105 19.50 -8.14 -4.18
CA TRP A 105 20.29 -7.95 -2.97
C TRP A 105 19.54 -8.39 -1.70
N VAL A 106 18.24 -8.10 -1.62
CA VAL A 106 17.39 -8.64 -0.54
C VAL A 106 17.44 -10.16 -0.47
N THR A 107 17.47 -10.84 -1.64
CA THR A 107 17.60 -12.31 -1.69
C THR A 107 18.97 -12.79 -1.21
N GLU A 108 20.02 -12.11 -1.64
CA GLU A 108 21.41 -12.50 -1.36
C GLU A 108 21.81 -12.20 0.09
N SER A 109 21.53 -10.99 0.58
CA SER A 109 21.89 -10.56 1.93
C SER A 109 20.90 -11.01 3.01
N GLY A 110 19.64 -11.21 2.66
CA GLY A 110 18.55 -11.44 3.62
C GLY A 110 18.05 -10.14 4.28
N PHE A 111 18.58 -8.96 3.90
CA PHE A 111 18.26 -7.69 4.51
C PHE A 111 17.63 -6.71 3.53
N LEU A 112 16.68 -5.94 4.06
CA LEU A 112 16.18 -4.71 3.48
C LEU A 112 16.88 -3.54 4.17
N GLU A 113 17.65 -2.78 3.40
CA GLU A 113 18.52 -1.70 3.91
C GLU A 113 17.93 -0.30 3.72
N THR A 114 16.89 -0.17 2.90
CA THR A 114 16.29 1.11 2.50
C THR A 114 14.81 1.17 2.86
N PRO A 115 14.16 2.35 2.85
CA PRO A 115 12.72 2.39 2.77
C PRO A 115 12.25 1.66 1.51
N ILE A 116 11.03 1.11 1.56
CA ILE A 116 10.34 0.60 0.39
C ILE A 116 9.56 1.75 -0.23
N MET A 117 9.83 2.03 -1.50
CA MET A 117 9.10 3.03 -2.26
C MET A 117 8.13 2.37 -3.23
N ILE A 118 6.96 2.98 -3.44
CA ILE A 118 6.01 2.52 -4.45
C ILE A 118 5.53 3.71 -5.27
N THR A 119 5.54 3.56 -6.61
CA THR A 119 5.17 4.64 -7.54
C THR A 119 4.51 4.09 -8.81
N ASN A 120 4.55 4.82 -9.92
CA ASN A 120 4.11 4.33 -11.23
C ASN A 120 5.27 3.72 -12.04
N THR A 121 4.91 2.93 -13.07
CA THR A 121 5.84 2.16 -13.90
C THR A 121 7.00 2.98 -14.45
N ASN A 122 6.73 4.19 -14.97
CA ASN A 122 7.76 4.99 -15.63
C ASN A 122 8.63 5.81 -14.66
N SER A 123 8.31 5.81 -13.36
CA SER A 123 8.98 6.65 -12.37
C SER A 123 9.93 5.88 -11.44
N VAL A 124 10.08 4.57 -11.62
CA VAL A 124 10.97 3.72 -10.80
C VAL A 124 12.40 4.27 -10.76
N GLY A 125 12.94 4.68 -11.89
CA GLY A 125 14.31 5.20 -12.00
C GLY A 125 14.54 6.45 -11.15
N VAL A 126 13.71 7.48 -11.32
CA VAL A 126 13.85 8.74 -10.58
C VAL A 126 13.63 8.54 -9.06
N VAL A 127 12.69 7.68 -8.67
CA VAL A 127 12.45 7.37 -7.26
C VAL A 127 13.66 6.65 -6.64
N ARG A 128 14.23 5.67 -7.35
CA ARG A 128 15.43 4.97 -6.92
C ARG A 128 16.61 5.93 -6.72
N ASP A 129 16.87 6.79 -7.70
CA ASP A 129 17.99 7.75 -7.65
C ASP A 129 17.80 8.78 -6.53
N ALA A 130 16.58 9.27 -6.33
CA ALA A 130 16.25 10.20 -5.25
C ALA A 130 16.47 9.60 -3.85
N VAL A 131 16.17 8.31 -3.64
CA VAL A 131 16.46 7.62 -2.38
C VAL A 131 17.95 7.54 -2.12
N LEU A 132 18.77 7.23 -3.14
CA LEU A 132 20.24 7.20 -3.00
C LEU A 132 20.77 8.57 -2.63
N LYS A 133 20.28 9.63 -3.31
CA LYS A 133 20.69 11.01 -3.02
C LYS A 133 20.27 11.43 -1.61
N TRP A 134 19.06 11.10 -1.17
CA TRP A 134 18.59 11.36 0.19
C TRP A 134 19.51 10.72 1.25
N TYR A 135 19.97 9.48 1.03
CA TYR A 135 20.95 8.85 1.93
C TYR A 135 22.26 9.62 1.99
N VAL A 136 22.75 10.09 0.85
CA VAL A 136 23.99 10.90 0.78
C VAL A 136 23.80 12.24 1.49
N ASP A 137 22.70 12.95 1.22
CA ASP A 137 22.42 14.30 1.73
C ASP A 137 22.13 14.30 3.25
N THR A 138 21.71 13.17 3.82
CA THR A 138 21.34 13.05 5.23
C THR A 138 22.36 12.27 6.07
N ASP A 139 23.53 11.98 5.52
CA ASP A 139 24.60 11.21 6.18
C ASP A 139 24.13 9.83 6.72
N TRP A 140 23.14 9.20 6.06
CA TRP A 140 22.67 7.87 6.42
C TRP A 140 23.66 6.77 6.00
N TYR A 141 24.64 7.12 5.19
CA TYR A 141 25.72 6.22 4.82
C TYR A 141 26.87 6.31 5.83
N MET A 142 27.61 5.24 5.99
CA MET A 142 28.80 5.21 6.84
C MET A 142 30.00 5.79 6.06
N ALA A 143 30.40 7.01 6.41
CA ALA A 143 31.38 7.81 5.67
C ALA A 143 32.80 7.20 5.61
N GLU A 144 33.12 6.20 6.45
CA GLU A 144 34.49 5.67 6.58
C GLU A 144 34.77 4.46 5.69
N ASP A 145 33.73 3.88 5.06
CA ASP A 145 33.83 2.68 4.23
C ASP A 145 33.18 2.85 2.86
N TRP A 146 33.55 1.99 1.92
CA TRP A 146 32.82 1.82 0.69
C TRP A 146 31.37 1.48 0.99
N TRP A 147 30.45 2.43 0.66
CA TRP A 147 29.04 2.24 0.85
C TRP A 147 28.31 2.13 -0.48
N TYR A 148 27.40 1.21 -0.55
CA TYR A 148 26.44 1.07 -1.62
C TYR A 148 25.17 0.48 -1.05
N THR A 149 24.03 0.79 -1.66
CA THR A 149 22.75 0.14 -1.36
C THR A 149 21.92 0.07 -2.62
N TYR A 150 20.92 -0.79 -2.58
CA TYR A 150 20.00 -1.03 -3.69
C TYR A 150 18.59 -0.70 -3.25
N PRO A 151 18.09 0.55 -3.44
CA PRO A 151 16.76 0.94 -3.05
C PRO A 151 15.69 0.03 -3.61
N VAL A 152 14.71 -0.33 -2.77
CA VAL A 152 13.56 -1.14 -3.16
C VAL A 152 12.45 -0.19 -3.62
N VAL A 153 12.13 -0.23 -4.92
CA VAL A 153 11.06 0.55 -5.54
C VAL A 153 10.15 -0.38 -6.33
N GLY A 154 8.91 -0.52 -5.88
CA GLY A 154 7.84 -1.22 -6.60
C GLY A 154 6.98 -0.27 -7.43
N GLU A 155 6.26 -0.82 -8.41
CA GLU A 155 5.44 -0.01 -9.28
C GLU A 155 4.12 -0.69 -9.69
N THR A 156 3.14 0.13 -10.08
CA THR A 156 1.96 -0.30 -10.84
C THR A 156 1.59 0.76 -11.90
N TYR A 157 0.98 0.35 -13.01
CA TYR A 157 0.69 1.21 -14.17
C TYR A 157 -0.53 2.10 -13.95
N ASP A 158 -0.36 3.43 -13.99
CA ASP A 158 -1.42 4.43 -13.83
C ASP A 158 -1.89 5.11 -15.13
N GLY A 159 -1.32 4.75 -16.27
CA GLY A 159 -1.51 5.44 -17.55
C GLY A 159 -2.93 5.44 -18.13
N PHE A 160 -3.92 4.84 -17.46
CA PHE A 160 -5.34 5.02 -17.82
C PHE A 160 -5.89 6.39 -17.40
N LEU A 161 -5.42 6.89 -16.25
CA LEU A 161 -5.84 8.18 -15.69
C LEU A 161 -4.76 9.25 -15.75
N ASN A 162 -3.50 8.86 -15.84
CA ASN A 162 -2.32 9.70 -15.72
C ASN A 162 -1.59 9.87 -17.05
N ASP A 163 -1.08 11.07 -17.31
CA ASP A 163 -0.05 11.31 -18.34
C ASP A 163 1.28 10.66 -17.93
N ILE A 164 1.34 9.33 -18.03
CA ILE A 164 2.48 8.53 -17.56
C ILE A 164 3.76 8.82 -18.36
N TYR A 165 3.66 9.23 -19.63
CA TYR A 165 4.78 9.59 -20.48
C TYR A 165 5.29 11.01 -20.22
N GLY A 166 4.62 11.79 -19.39
CA GLY A 166 5.05 13.13 -18.96
C GLY A 166 6.11 13.12 -17.87
N PHE A 167 6.40 11.96 -17.25
CA PHE A 167 7.41 11.80 -16.19
C PHE A 167 7.26 12.86 -15.08
N HIS A 168 6.06 12.96 -14.54
CA HIS A 168 5.69 14.00 -13.57
C HIS A 168 6.27 13.80 -12.18
N ILE A 169 6.65 12.57 -11.80
CA ILE A 169 7.39 12.32 -10.56
C ILE A 169 8.80 12.89 -10.69
N LYS A 170 9.19 13.69 -9.69
CA LYS A 170 10.52 14.30 -9.55
C LYS A 170 11.07 13.96 -8.17
N GLU A 171 12.35 14.28 -7.95
CA GLU A 171 13.03 14.09 -6.67
C GLU A 171 12.26 14.72 -5.50
N GLU A 172 11.75 15.94 -5.67
CA GLU A 172 10.97 16.64 -4.64
C GLU A 172 9.76 15.85 -4.12
N HIS A 173 9.07 15.09 -4.98
CA HIS A 173 7.94 14.25 -4.58
C HIS A 173 8.39 13.03 -3.77
N VAL A 174 9.59 12.53 -4.03
CA VAL A 174 10.18 11.43 -3.25
C VAL A 174 10.55 11.93 -1.86
N LEU A 175 11.21 13.08 -1.78
CA LEU A 175 11.57 13.73 -0.51
C LEU A 175 10.31 14.08 0.30
N GLU A 176 9.27 14.63 -0.34
CA GLU A 176 7.98 14.89 0.29
C GLU A 176 7.35 13.62 0.89
N ALA A 177 7.37 12.50 0.17
CA ALA A 177 6.87 11.23 0.68
C ALA A 177 7.68 10.74 1.88
N ILE A 178 8.99 10.90 1.86
CA ILE A 178 9.91 10.58 2.95
C ILE A 178 9.61 11.46 4.19
N ASP A 179 9.55 12.78 3.99
CA ASP A 179 9.34 13.75 5.06
C ASP A 179 7.97 13.59 5.74
N ASN A 180 6.94 13.24 4.96
CA ASN A 180 5.59 12.99 5.45
C ASN A 180 5.40 11.62 6.12
N ALA A 181 6.43 10.77 6.18
CA ALA A 181 6.31 9.46 6.83
C ALA A 181 6.04 9.60 8.33
N THR A 182 4.98 8.91 8.77
CA THR A 182 4.53 8.90 10.17
C THR A 182 3.99 7.52 10.56
N SER A 183 4.00 7.23 11.85
CA SER A 183 3.27 6.11 12.45
C SER A 183 1.80 6.47 12.68
N GLY A 184 1.00 5.52 13.15
CA GLY A 184 -0.41 5.73 13.48
C GLY A 184 -1.35 5.52 12.29
N LYS A 185 -2.45 6.26 12.24
CA LYS A 185 -3.40 6.15 11.13
C LYS A 185 -2.81 6.73 9.84
N ILE A 186 -2.92 5.99 8.76
CA ILE A 186 -2.47 6.41 7.43
C ILE A 186 -3.66 6.59 6.48
N ALA A 187 -3.48 7.44 5.46
CA ALA A 187 -4.50 7.67 4.44
C ALA A 187 -4.60 6.47 3.48
N GLU A 188 -5.82 6.26 2.93
CA GLU A 188 -6.13 5.18 1.99
C GLU A 188 -6.87 5.73 0.75
N GLY A 189 -6.97 4.93 -0.30
CA GLY A 189 -7.61 5.30 -1.56
C GLY A 189 -6.67 6.03 -2.52
N ASN A 190 -7.09 7.21 -2.99
CA ASN A 190 -6.39 7.97 -4.04
C ASN A 190 -5.17 8.74 -3.49
N VAL A 191 -4.22 8.07 -2.86
CA VAL A 191 -3.06 8.70 -2.20
C VAL A 191 -1.75 8.03 -2.60
N GLY A 192 -0.68 8.81 -2.61
CA GLY A 192 0.65 8.33 -2.95
C GLY A 192 0.69 7.65 -4.31
N GLY A 193 1.47 6.60 -4.44
CA GLY A 193 1.52 5.78 -5.65
C GLY A 193 0.16 5.19 -6.05
N GLY A 194 -0.79 5.03 -5.11
CA GLY A 194 -2.16 4.54 -5.37
C GLY A 194 -3.09 5.53 -6.09
N THR A 195 -2.66 6.77 -6.33
CA THR A 195 -3.51 7.86 -6.83
C THR A 195 -4.23 7.53 -8.14
N GLY A 196 -3.52 7.04 -9.17
CA GLY A 196 -4.10 6.75 -10.50
C GLY A 196 -4.58 5.30 -10.69
N MET A 197 -4.65 4.48 -9.63
CA MET A 197 -4.84 3.04 -9.72
C MET A 197 -6.30 2.61 -9.83
N MET A 198 -6.52 1.45 -10.47
CA MET A 198 -7.83 0.82 -10.70
C MET A 198 -7.79 -0.62 -10.20
N CYS A 199 -8.76 -1.03 -9.39
CA CYS A 199 -8.81 -2.37 -8.82
C CYS A 199 -10.16 -3.03 -9.08
N LEU A 200 -10.14 -4.25 -9.63
CA LEU A 200 -11.32 -5.07 -9.87
C LEU A 200 -12.46 -4.29 -10.58
N GLY A 201 -12.08 -3.44 -11.54
CA GLY A 201 -12.99 -2.66 -12.37
C GLY A 201 -13.60 -1.42 -11.69
N PHE A 202 -13.12 -1.05 -10.51
CA PHE A 202 -13.45 0.18 -9.80
C PHE A 202 -12.19 1.01 -9.55
N LYS A 203 -12.32 2.19 -8.95
CA LYS A 203 -11.18 2.95 -8.48
C LYS A 203 -10.45 2.13 -7.41
N GLY A 204 -9.17 1.90 -7.62
CA GLY A 204 -8.24 1.27 -6.68
C GLY A 204 -7.44 2.30 -5.91
N GLY A 205 -6.29 1.91 -5.39
CA GLY A 205 -5.42 2.82 -4.67
C GLY A 205 -4.58 2.17 -3.59
N THR A 206 -4.21 2.95 -2.60
CA THR A 206 -3.50 2.49 -1.40
C THR A 206 -4.50 1.97 -0.38
N GLY A 207 -4.21 0.82 0.24
CA GLY A 207 -5.00 0.28 1.33
C GLY A 207 -4.13 -0.42 2.36
N THR A 208 -4.64 -0.54 3.58
CA THR A 208 -3.89 -1.14 4.68
C THR A 208 -4.77 -1.91 5.65
N SER A 209 -4.18 -2.84 6.38
CA SER A 209 -4.81 -3.51 7.51
C SER A 209 -3.78 -4.18 8.41
N SER A 210 -4.21 -4.69 9.55
CA SER A 210 -3.36 -5.46 10.46
C SER A 210 -4.09 -6.60 11.15
N ARG A 211 -3.31 -7.54 11.70
CA ARG A 211 -3.79 -8.63 12.56
C ARG A 211 -2.87 -8.79 13.77
N ILE A 212 -3.50 -8.95 14.92
CA ILE A 212 -2.82 -9.38 16.14
C ILE A 212 -2.90 -10.90 16.25
N VAL A 213 -1.77 -11.53 16.38
CA VAL A 213 -1.63 -13.00 16.35
C VAL A 213 -1.02 -13.48 17.66
N LYS A 214 -1.69 -14.41 18.33
CA LYS A 214 -1.15 -15.10 19.50
C LYS A 214 -0.38 -16.34 19.07
N VAL A 215 0.85 -16.46 19.55
CA VAL A 215 1.69 -17.65 19.41
C VAL A 215 2.25 -17.98 20.78
N LYS A 216 1.75 -19.05 21.40
CA LYS A 216 1.99 -19.38 22.82
C LYS A 216 1.66 -18.18 23.73
N ASP A 217 2.62 -17.74 24.52
CA ASP A 217 2.47 -16.64 25.48
C ASP A 217 2.79 -15.26 24.86
N SER A 218 3.20 -15.22 23.60
CA SER A 218 3.56 -14.00 22.89
C SER A 218 2.44 -13.56 21.94
N SER A 219 2.36 -12.25 21.71
CA SER A 219 1.48 -11.67 20.67
C SER A 219 2.33 -10.91 19.66
N TYR A 220 2.07 -11.15 18.39
CA TYR A 220 2.73 -10.49 17.28
C TYR A 220 1.74 -9.75 16.41
N THR A 221 2.22 -8.76 15.69
CA THR A 221 1.45 -8.00 14.71
C THR A 221 1.88 -8.39 13.31
N VAL A 222 0.91 -8.62 12.42
CA VAL A 222 1.11 -8.68 10.97
C VAL A 222 0.38 -7.49 10.37
N GLY A 223 1.11 -6.58 9.74
CA GLY A 223 0.57 -5.39 9.07
C GLY A 223 0.80 -5.46 7.57
N THR A 224 -0.18 -5.03 6.80
CA THR A 224 -0.14 -5.06 5.33
C THR A 224 -0.46 -3.69 4.75
N LEU A 225 0.30 -3.29 3.73
CA LEU A 225 -0.01 -2.17 2.83
C LEU A 225 -0.03 -2.67 1.40
N VAL A 226 -1.02 -2.24 0.63
CA VAL A 226 -1.16 -2.58 -0.79
C VAL A 226 -1.24 -1.33 -1.66
N GLN A 227 -0.66 -1.40 -2.86
CA GLN A 227 -1.02 -0.54 -3.98
C GLN A 227 -1.80 -1.40 -4.98
N ALA A 228 -3.14 -1.31 -4.94
CA ALA A 228 -4.04 -2.20 -5.65
C ALA A 228 -4.45 -1.63 -7.02
N ASN A 229 -4.01 -2.31 -8.08
CA ASN A 229 -4.25 -1.92 -9.47
C ASN A 229 -4.49 -3.14 -10.37
N PHE A 230 -5.28 -4.11 -9.96
CA PHE A 230 -5.41 -5.40 -10.64
C PHE A 230 -6.88 -5.81 -10.87
N GLY A 231 -7.05 -6.86 -11.66
CA GLY A 231 -8.29 -7.62 -11.77
C GLY A 231 -9.37 -7.00 -12.64
N ARG A 232 -10.49 -7.72 -12.75
CA ARG A 232 -11.66 -7.36 -13.59
C ARG A 232 -12.91 -7.26 -12.74
N LYS A 233 -13.84 -6.37 -13.11
CA LYS A 233 -15.10 -6.17 -12.37
C LYS A 233 -15.88 -7.47 -12.11
N PRO A 234 -16.10 -8.37 -13.08
CA PRO A 234 -16.86 -9.60 -12.83
C PRO A 234 -16.25 -10.53 -11.80
N SER A 235 -14.93 -10.39 -11.54
CA SER A 235 -14.21 -11.24 -10.60
C SER A 235 -14.33 -10.78 -9.14
N LEU A 236 -14.73 -9.51 -8.91
CA LEU A 236 -14.76 -8.95 -7.55
C LEU A 236 -15.62 -9.79 -6.62
N THR A 237 -15.01 -10.26 -5.55
CA THR A 237 -15.66 -10.99 -4.46
C THR A 237 -15.38 -10.27 -3.14
N ILE A 238 -16.39 -10.03 -2.32
CA ILE A 238 -16.28 -9.43 -0.99
C ILE A 238 -17.06 -10.31 -0.01
N ALA A 239 -16.42 -10.78 1.05
CA ALA A 239 -17.02 -11.68 2.03
C ALA A 239 -17.70 -12.93 1.40
N GLY A 240 -17.15 -13.45 0.31
CA GLY A 240 -17.67 -14.58 -0.45
C GLY A 240 -18.86 -14.25 -1.36
N VAL A 241 -19.29 -12.98 -1.43
CA VAL A 241 -20.36 -12.51 -2.33
C VAL A 241 -19.77 -12.10 -3.66
N PRO A 242 -20.32 -12.54 -4.82
CA PRO A 242 -19.83 -12.19 -6.16
C PRO A 242 -20.25 -10.76 -6.55
N VAL A 243 -19.80 -9.77 -5.77
CA VAL A 243 -20.21 -8.36 -5.85
C VAL A 243 -20.05 -7.80 -7.26
N GLY A 244 -18.95 -8.15 -7.92
CA GLY A 244 -18.67 -7.65 -9.27
C GLY A 244 -19.72 -8.05 -10.30
N ARG A 245 -20.22 -9.30 -10.24
CA ARG A 245 -21.28 -9.80 -11.15
C ARG A 245 -22.61 -9.16 -10.83
N GLU A 246 -22.99 -9.14 -9.55
CA GLU A 246 -24.26 -8.55 -9.09
C GLU A 246 -24.35 -7.05 -9.44
N LEU A 247 -23.25 -6.31 -9.33
CA LEU A 247 -23.21 -4.88 -9.66
C LEU A 247 -23.21 -4.60 -11.18
N MET A 248 -22.76 -5.53 -12.01
CA MET A 248 -22.72 -5.29 -13.47
C MET A 248 -24.08 -5.00 -14.04
N ASP A 249 -25.09 -5.75 -13.69
CA ASP A 249 -26.44 -5.57 -14.21
C ASP A 249 -27.06 -4.25 -13.71
N THR A 250 -26.89 -3.93 -12.44
CA THR A 250 -27.35 -2.68 -11.83
C THR A 250 -26.64 -1.47 -12.40
N LEU A 251 -25.31 -1.51 -12.52
CA LEU A 251 -24.49 -0.40 -13.02
C LEU A 251 -24.76 -0.13 -14.52
N ASN A 252 -24.97 -1.16 -15.33
CA ASN A 252 -25.26 -1.02 -16.74
C ASN A 252 -26.67 -0.46 -16.99
N ASN A 253 -27.66 -0.87 -16.18
CA ASN A 253 -29.05 -0.48 -16.36
C ASN A 253 -29.41 0.85 -15.71
N GLU A 254 -28.92 1.11 -14.50
CA GLU A 254 -29.32 2.28 -13.69
C GLU A 254 -28.37 3.46 -13.83
N LEU A 255 -27.07 3.24 -13.82
CA LEU A 255 -26.06 4.31 -13.83
C LEU A 255 -25.56 4.63 -15.25
N LYS A 256 -25.94 3.84 -16.28
CA LYS A 256 -25.52 4.01 -17.69
C LYS A 256 -24.02 4.33 -17.79
N LEU A 257 -23.19 3.65 -17.00
CA LEU A 257 -21.76 3.84 -17.02
C LEU A 257 -21.25 3.43 -18.41
N PRO A 258 -20.47 4.27 -19.09
CA PRO A 258 -19.91 3.90 -20.38
C PRO A 258 -19.06 2.63 -20.22
N PRO A 259 -19.01 1.76 -21.23
CA PRO A 259 -18.08 0.64 -21.22
C PRO A 259 -16.69 1.18 -20.90
N GLN A 260 -15.98 0.59 -19.94
CA GLN A 260 -14.58 0.93 -19.70
C GLN A 260 -13.78 0.47 -20.92
N SER A 261 -13.73 1.34 -21.94
CA SER A 261 -12.97 1.08 -23.15
C SER A 261 -11.50 1.40 -22.85
N TYR A 262 -10.62 0.50 -23.13
CA TYR A 262 -9.15 0.64 -23.28
C TYR A 262 -8.23 0.05 -22.21
N ARG A 263 -8.67 -0.51 -21.11
CA ARG A 263 -7.80 -1.46 -20.40
C ARG A 263 -8.09 -2.85 -20.99
N LYS A 264 -7.08 -3.53 -21.57
CA LYS A 264 -7.25 -4.95 -21.91
C LYS A 264 -7.69 -5.67 -20.63
N GLU A 265 -8.76 -6.45 -20.74
CA GLU A 265 -9.20 -7.26 -19.61
C GLU A 265 -8.03 -8.11 -19.10
N GLY A 266 -7.70 -7.94 -17.83
CA GLY A 266 -6.62 -8.67 -17.16
C GLY A 266 -5.29 -7.93 -17.07
N ASP A 267 -5.13 -6.73 -17.63
CA ASP A 267 -3.96 -5.89 -17.37
C ASP A 267 -4.05 -5.28 -15.96
N GLY A 268 -2.93 -5.27 -15.25
CA GLY A 268 -2.89 -4.68 -13.90
C GLY A 268 -1.63 -5.05 -13.17
N SER A 269 -1.57 -4.73 -11.90
CA SER A 269 -0.47 -5.06 -11.01
C SER A 269 -0.90 -4.87 -9.57
N ILE A 270 -0.23 -5.52 -8.63
CA ILE A 270 -0.38 -5.21 -7.21
C ILE A 270 0.98 -5.32 -6.53
N ILE A 271 1.34 -4.27 -5.80
CA ILE A 271 2.45 -4.33 -4.86
C ILE A 271 1.87 -4.53 -3.46
N VAL A 272 2.42 -5.51 -2.73
CA VAL A 272 2.04 -5.78 -1.35
C VAL A 272 3.28 -5.78 -0.47
N VAL A 273 3.21 -5.00 0.60
CA VAL A 273 4.22 -4.97 1.65
C VAL A 273 3.62 -5.56 2.92
N VAL A 274 4.26 -6.59 3.47
CA VAL A 274 3.87 -7.22 4.73
C VAL A 274 4.95 -6.96 5.77
N ALA A 275 4.58 -6.34 6.88
CA ALA A 275 5.42 -6.12 8.03
C ALA A 275 5.02 -7.03 9.20
N THR A 276 5.98 -7.44 10.03
CA THR A 276 5.69 -8.11 11.30
C THR A 276 6.76 -7.79 12.33
N ASP A 277 6.39 -7.86 13.61
CA ASP A 277 7.30 -7.84 14.74
C ASP A 277 7.63 -9.26 15.27
N ALA A 278 7.13 -10.31 14.61
CA ALA A 278 7.52 -11.69 14.91
C ALA A 278 8.98 -11.95 14.46
N PRO A 279 9.77 -12.68 15.26
CA PRO A 279 11.17 -12.96 14.94
C PRO A 279 11.27 -14.00 13.82
N LEU A 280 11.13 -13.52 12.57
CA LEU A 280 11.21 -14.34 11.36
C LEU A 280 12.52 -14.08 10.61
N LEU A 281 13.17 -15.17 10.19
CA LEU A 281 14.34 -15.12 9.33
C LEU A 281 13.95 -14.95 7.84
N PRO A 282 14.88 -14.56 6.96
CA PRO A 282 14.58 -14.28 5.53
C PRO A 282 13.84 -15.40 4.81
N HIS A 283 14.18 -16.66 5.03
CA HIS A 283 13.47 -17.78 4.39
C HIS A 283 12.02 -17.94 4.89
N GLN A 284 11.73 -17.57 6.15
CA GLN A 284 10.37 -17.56 6.71
C GLN A 284 9.57 -16.37 6.17
N LEU A 285 10.21 -15.20 6.01
CA LEU A 285 9.60 -14.03 5.37
C LEU A 285 9.25 -14.29 3.91
N LYS A 286 10.06 -15.06 3.17
CA LYS A 286 9.68 -15.55 1.84
C LYS A 286 8.37 -16.34 1.89
N ARG A 287 8.20 -17.20 2.90
CA ARG A 287 6.97 -17.99 3.08
C ARG A 287 5.77 -17.11 3.44
N ILE A 288 5.97 -16.00 4.17
CA ILE A 288 4.94 -14.96 4.38
C ILE A 288 4.54 -14.34 3.03
N ALA A 289 5.50 -13.85 2.24
CA ALA A 289 5.24 -13.26 0.93
C ALA A 289 4.49 -14.24 -0.01
N GLN A 290 4.77 -15.54 0.05
CA GLN A 290 4.08 -16.59 -0.70
C GLN A 290 2.61 -16.83 -0.27
N ARG A 291 2.14 -16.27 0.85
CA ARG A 291 0.72 -16.33 1.29
C ARG A 291 -0.12 -15.15 0.79
N VAL A 292 0.53 -14.09 0.39
CA VAL A 292 -0.13 -12.89 -0.19
C VAL A 292 -1.11 -13.25 -1.32
N PRO A 293 -0.76 -14.11 -2.29
CA PRO A 293 -1.66 -14.53 -3.37
C PRO A 293 -3.00 -15.10 -2.90
N LEU A 294 -3.04 -15.75 -1.75
CA LEU A 294 -4.28 -16.32 -1.20
C LEU A 294 -5.26 -15.21 -0.80
N GLY A 295 -4.77 -14.12 -0.20
CA GLY A 295 -5.60 -12.94 0.11
C GLY A 295 -6.08 -12.21 -1.14
N ILE A 296 -5.23 -12.11 -2.17
CA ILE A 296 -5.61 -11.58 -3.49
C ILE A 296 -6.71 -12.46 -4.11
N GLY A 297 -6.55 -13.78 -4.05
CA GLY A 297 -7.54 -14.75 -4.55
C GLY A 297 -8.90 -14.61 -3.89
N ASN A 298 -8.97 -14.34 -2.58
CA ASN A 298 -10.21 -14.11 -1.85
C ASN A 298 -11.01 -12.92 -2.40
N THR A 299 -10.35 -11.91 -2.95
CA THR A 299 -11.00 -10.74 -3.58
C THR A 299 -11.38 -10.96 -5.05
N GLY A 300 -10.97 -12.10 -5.64
CA GLY A 300 -11.23 -12.46 -7.03
C GLY A 300 -10.06 -12.19 -7.99
N GLY A 301 -8.87 -11.89 -7.47
CA GLY A 301 -7.63 -11.81 -8.25
C GLY A 301 -7.13 -13.21 -8.65
N TYR A 302 -6.70 -13.37 -9.89
CA TYR A 302 -6.18 -14.65 -10.41
C TYR A 302 -4.86 -14.51 -11.18
N ALA A 303 -4.15 -13.38 -10.97
CA ALA A 303 -2.84 -13.12 -11.58
C ALA A 303 -2.84 -13.31 -13.11
N SER A 304 -3.59 -12.49 -13.81
CA SER A 304 -3.66 -12.54 -15.28
C SER A 304 -2.31 -12.26 -15.93
N ASN A 305 -2.09 -12.77 -17.16
CA ASN A 305 -0.80 -12.69 -17.84
C ASN A 305 -0.20 -11.28 -17.96
N GLY A 306 -1.05 -10.24 -18.06
CA GLY A 306 -0.62 -8.84 -18.12
C GLY A 306 -0.38 -8.19 -16.75
N SER A 307 -0.47 -8.93 -15.65
CA SER A 307 -0.31 -8.40 -14.29
C SER A 307 1.13 -8.52 -13.78
N GLY A 308 1.58 -7.54 -12.98
CA GLY A 308 2.81 -7.60 -12.21
C GLY A 308 2.48 -7.66 -10.72
N ASP A 309 2.51 -8.85 -10.15
CA ASP A 309 2.08 -9.10 -8.77
C ASP A 309 3.30 -9.46 -7.94
N ILE A 310 3.86 -8.46 -7.24
CA ILE A 310 5.15 -8.58 -6.54
C ILE A 310 4.98 -8.15 -5.08
N PHE A 311 5.53 -8.96 -4.17
CA PHE A 311 5.32 -8.85 -2.74
C PHE A 311 6.65 -8.88 -1.98
N ILE A 312 6.76 -8.06 -0.94
CA ILE A 312 7.90 -8.07 -0.02
C ILE A 312 7.40 -8.20 1.42
N ALA A 313 8.08 -9.00 2.21
CA ALA A 313 7.81 -9.15 3.64
C ALA A 313 9.07 -8.84 4.44
N PHE A 314 8.92 -8.14 5.58
CA PHE A 314 10.02 -7.85 6.49
C PHE A 314 9.61 -8.01 7.96
N SER A 315 10.62 -8.20 8.80
CA SER A 315 10.43 -8.29 10.26
C SER A 315 11.21 -7.19 10.98
N THR A 316 10.52 -6.46 11.88
CA THR A 316 11.16 -5.45 12.74
C THR A 316 11.79 -6.06 13.99
N ALA A 317 11.63 -7.36 14.23
CA ALA A 317 12.37 -8.09 15.26
C ALA A 317 13.89 -8.13 14.94
N ASN A 318 14.68 -8.55 15.91
CA ASN A 318 16.14 -8.66 15.76
C ASN A 318 16.81 -7.34 15.33
N PRO A 319 16.70 -6.25 16.12
CA PRO A 319 17.24 -4.95 15.75
C PRO A 319 18.76 -4.96 15.52
N ASP A 320 19.46 -5.86 16.19
CA ASP A 320 20.93 -5.97 16.15
C ASP A 320 21.43 -7.08 15.19
N ALA A 321 20.54 -7.59 14.31
CA ALA A 321 20.91 -8.69 13.41
C ALA A 321 21.95 -8.28 12.36
N PHE A 322 21.92 -7.01 11.90
CA PHE A 322 22.88 -6.52 10.92
C PHE A 322 24.18 -6.12 11.58
N GLN A 323 25.22 -6.94 11.41
CA GLN A 323 26.57 -6.66 11.86
C GLN A 323 27.55 -6.80 10.69
N ARG A 324 28.48 -5.86 10.54
CA ARG A 324 29.46 -5.90 9.44
C ARG A 324 30.70 -6.73 9.77
N TYR A 325 31.14 -6.69 11.02
CA TYR A 325 32.44 -7.24 11.41
C TYR A 325 32.39 -8.07 12.69
N ASP A 326 31.19 -8.31 13.25
CA ASP A 326 30.99 -9.06 14.47
C ASP A 326 29.87 -10.08 14.32
N PHE A 327 29.78 -10.99 15.27
CA PHE A 327 28.69 -11.97 15.34
C PHE A 327 27.40 -11.32 15.81
N SER A 328 26.28 -11.74 15.24
CA SER A 328 24.96 -11.37 15.74
C SER A 328 24.24 -12.59 16.33
N GLU A 329 23.52 -12.38 17.42
CA GLU A 329 22.55 -13.34 17.94
C GLU A 329 21.17 -12.96 17.47
N VAL A 330 20.38 -13.94 17.00
CA VAL A 330 19.03 -13.69 16.47
C VAL A 330 18.02 -14.64 17.09
N GLU A 331 16.84 -14.13 17.39
CA GLU A 331 15.70 -14.96 17.72
C GLU A 331 15.02 -15.46 16.44
N MET A 332 14.52 -16.69 16.49
CA MET A 332 13.77 -17.31 15.39
C MET A 332 12.52 -17.99 15.93
N LEU A 333 11.37 -17.66 15.40
CA LEU A 333 10.15 -18.41 15.63
C LEU A 333 10.27 -19.81 15.02
N PRO A 334 10.01 -20.89 15.79
CA PRO A 334 10.00 -22.25 15.23
C PRO A 334 9.00 -22.39 14.08
N ASN A 335 9.39 -23.11 13.02
CA ASN A 335 8.54 -23.29 11.84
C ASN A 335 7.16 -23.91 12.16
N ASP A 336 7.07 -24.77 13.15
CA ASP A 336 5.82 -25.43 13.56
C ASP A 336 4.85 -24.47 14.26
N LEU A 337 5.26 -23.23 14.53
CA LEU A 337 4.43 -22.20 15.14
C LEU A 337 4.08 -21.04 14.18
N ILE A 338 4.42 -21.16 12.89
CA ILE A 338 4.27 -20.04 11.93
C ILE A 338 2.86 -19.93 11.32
N ASP A 339 2.05 -20.97 11.35
CA ASP A 339 0.74 -21.00 10.67
C ASP A 339 -0.20 -19.85 11.04
N PRO A 340 -0.30 -19.40 12.31
CA PRO A 340 -1.12 -18.24 12.64
C PRO A 340 -0.68 -16.95 11.92
N LEU A 341 0.63 -16.78 11.62
CA LEU A 341 1.15 -15.63 10.86
C LEU A 341 0.81 -15.75 9.37
N PHE A 342 0.75 -16.97 8.83
CA PHE A 342 0.29 -17.21 7.46
C PHE A 342 -1.19 -16.85 7.31
N GLU A 343 -2.04 -17.31 8.22
CA GLU A 343 -3.46 -16.97 8.23
C GLU A 343 -3.67 -15.45 8.35
N ALA A 344 -2.97 -14.80 9.28
CA ALA A 344 -3.00 -13.36 9.47
C ALA A 344 -2.59 -12.58 8.21
N THR A 345 -1.59 -13.08 7.48
CA THR A 345 -1.16 -12.49 6.21
C THR A 345 -2.28 -12.54 5.17
N VAL A 346 -2.93 -13.69 4.99
CA VAL A 346 -4.06 -13.84 4.05
C VAL A 346 -5.19 -12.89 4.41
N GLN A 347 -5.59 -12.85 5.68
CA GLN A 347 -6.68 -12.02 6.19
C GLN A 347 -6.37 -10.52 6.06
N SER A 348 -5.13 -10.10 6.34
CA SER A 348 -4.76 -8.70 6.26
C SER A 348 -4.64 -8.22 4.81
N VAL A 349 -4.15 -9.05 3.89
CA VAL A 349 -4.10 -8.73 2.46
C VAL A 349 -5.50 -8.54 1.88
N GLU A 350 -6.42 -9.48 2.16
CA GLU A 350 -7.82 -9.37 1.73
C GLU A 350 -8.45 -8.04 2.18
N GLU A 351 -8.35 -7.72 3.47
CA GLU A 351 -8.93 -6.50 4.02
C GLU A 351 -8.24 -5.24 3.49
N ALA A 352 -6.92 -5.22 3.32
CA ALA A 352 -6.20 -4.08 2.77
C ALA A 352 -6.63 -3.76 1.32
N ILE A 353 -6.85 -4.77 0.49
CA ILE A 353 -7.37 -4.59 -0.88
C ILE A 353 -8.77 -3.97 -0.85
N ILE A 354 -9.67 -4.50 -0.03
CA ILE A 354 -11.04 -3.98 0.07
C ILE A 354 -11.04 -2.56 0.65
N ASN A 355 -10.20 -2.27 1.65
CA ASN A 355 -10.03 -0.91 2.19
C ASN A 355 -9.54 0.07 1.13
N ALA A 356 -8.59 -0.32 0.25
CA ALA A 356 -8.15 0.51 -0.86
C ALA A 356 -9.31 0.92 -1.78
N MET A 357 -10.23 0.00 -2.06
CA MET A 357 -11.39 0.24 -2.91
C MET A 357 -12.47 1.07 -2.22
N ILE A 358 -12.74 0.82 -0.94
CA ILE A 358 -13.74 1.55 -0.14
C ILE A 358 -13.31 3.00 0.09
N ALA A 359 -12.03 3.23 0.40
CA ALA A 359 -11.52 4.59 0.62
C ALA A 359 -11.31 5.38 -0.69
N ALA A 360 -11.37 4.70 -1.84
CA ALA A 360 -11.16 5.35 -3.13
C ALA A 360 -12.37 6.18 -3.56
N GLU A 361 -12.09 7.32 -4.19
CA GLU A 361 -13.08 8.22 -4.76
C GLU A 361 -13.03 8.17 -6.29
N THR A 362 -14.19 8.36 -6.92
CA THR A 362 -14.26 8.49 -8.39
C THR A 362 -13.24 9.52 -8.88
N MET A 363 -12.47 9.15 -9.89
CA MET A 363 -11.42 10.01 -10.43
C MET A 363 -11.50 10.07 -11.95
N GLU A 364 -11.43 11.29 -12.48
CA GLU A 364 -11.27 11.57 -13.89
C GLU A 364 -9.81 11.94 -14.19
N GLY A 365 -9.28 11.42 -15.27
CA GLY A 365 -7.90 11.62 -15.71
C GLY A 365 -7.82 12.12 -17.14
N ILE A 366 -6.77 11.64 -17.85
CA ILE A 366 -6.51 12.00 -19.26
C ILE A 366 -7.68 11.66 -20.17
N ASN A 367 -7.93 12.51 -21.18
CA ASN A 367 -8.94 12.30 -22.24
C ASN A 367 -10.38 12.06 -21.71
N GLY A 368 -10.70 12.51 -20.48
CA GLY A 368 -11.97 12.24 -19.82
C GLY A 368 -12.13 10.79 -19.35
N ASN A 369 -11.08 9.98 -19.36
CA ASN A 369 -11.10 8.64 -18.77
C ASN A 369 -11.49 8.71 -17.30
N LYS A 370 -12.41 7.85 -16.88
CA LYS A 370 -12.97 7.90 -15.54
C LYS A 370 -12.96 6.53 -14.86
N SER A 371 -12.46 6.48 -13.66
CA SER A 371 -12.56 5.31 -12.78
C SER A 371 -13.51 5.61 -11.64
N TYR A 372 -14.56 4.79 -11.50
CA TYR A 372 -15.63 5.01 -10.52
C TYR A 372 -15.30 4.34 -9.19
N ALA A 373 -15.62 5.01 -8.10
CA ALA A 373 -15.58 4.41 -6.76
C ALA A 373 -16.56 3.23 -6.67
N LEU A 374 -16.26 2.28 -5.80
CA LEU A 374 -17.18 1.22 -5.44
C LEU A 374 -18.40 1.82 -4.71
N PRO A 375 -19.65 1.62 -5.19
CA PRO A 375 -20.82 2.25 -4.58
C PRO A 375 -21.17 1.57 -3.24
N HIS A 376 -20.90 2.24 -2.13
CA HIS A 376 -21.03 1.69 -0.77
C HIS A 376 -22.47 1.25 -0.45
N GLY A 377 -23.49 2.04 -0.84
CA GLY A 377 -24.89 1.71 -0.61
C GLY A 377 -25.27 0.36 -1.24
N LEU A 378 -24.95 0.18 -2.52
CA LEU A 378 -25.20 -1.07 -3.24
C LEU A 378 -24.40 -2.25 -2.68
N LEU A 379 -23.15 -2.02 -2.25
CA LEU A 379 -22.37 -3.06 -1.58
C LEU A 379 -23.07 -3.54 -0.31
N VAL A 380 -23.50 -2.62 0.55
CA VAL A 380 -24.21 -2.96 1.81
C VAL A 380 -25.51 -3.70 1.54
N GLU A 381 -26.30 -3.29 0.54
CA GLU A 381 -27.53 -3.98 0.13
C GLU A 381 -27.24 -5.41 -0.35
N LEU A 382 -26.19 -5.61 -1.15
CA LEU A 382 -25.78 -6.93 -1.61
C LEU A 382 -25.33 -7.82 -0.45
N LEU A 383 -24.52 -7.31 0.46
CA LEU A 383 -24.08 -8.08 1.63
C LEU A 383 -25.27 -8.48 2.50
N LYS A 384 -26.28 -7.62 2.67
CA LYS A 384 -27.55 -7.96 3.35
C LYS A 384 -28.31 -9.05 2.61
N LYS A 385 -28.49 -8.91 1.29
CA LYS A 385 -29.16 -9.92 0.43
C LYS A 385 -28.56 -11.31 0.60
N TYR A 386 -27.24 -11.40 0.76
CA TYR A 386 -26.50 -12.66 0.91
C TYR A 386 -26.28 -13.07 2.38
N ASN A 387 -26.88 -12.38 3.35
CA ASN A 387 -26.67 -12.59 4.80
C ASN A 387 -25.19 -12.57 5.20
N ARG A 388 -24.45 -11.61 4.66
CA ARG A 388 -23.01 -11.43 4.88
C ARG A 388 -22.66 -10.09 5.52
N LEU A 389 -23.62 -9.31 5.94
CA LEU A 389 -23.35 -8.09 6.69
C LEU A 389 -23.21 -8.42 8.18
N LYS A 390 -22.16 -7.89 8.81
CA LYS A 390 -22.01 -7.95 10.27
C LYS A 390 -22.84 -6.82 10.89
N GLU A 391 -23.74 -7.14 11.81
CA GLU A 391 -24.49 -6.17 12.60
C GLU A 391 -23.59 -5.47 13.63
#